data_ecbc71387093a2f2bbd06f0cdd6a2e70
#
_entry.id   ecbc71387093a2f2bbd06f0cdd6a2e70
#
_cell.length_a   1.000
_cell.length_b   1.000
_cell.length_c   1.000
_cell.angle_alpha   90.00
_cell.angle_beta   90.00
_cell.angle_gamma   90.00
#
_symmetry.space_group_name_H-M   'P 1'
#
loop_
_entity.id
_entity.type
_entity.pdbx_description
1 polymer ?
#
loop_
_entity_poly.entity_id
_entity_poly.type
_entity_poly.pdbx_seq_one_letter_code
_entity_poly.pdbx_strand_id
1 'polypeptide(L)'
;MTEQDIDDPQVFAGRRVAVVGLGKTAVDLATMAAEAGASSVQHVFRTPRWLIPLYLFGVHMTFALFTRFGSVMIPSWAPPSAPERFLHAKLAPLVRGFWTMIAEVMWLQHRRDAKPADASARARLARLRPRHGLVVDMRSAAAVAPRNYFRLIAEGKIEPIVAELKGFDETGLRLGPAGENAEPPPSELPAEIIVLALGSGSPVFPFLPQRYRDMLEHEHDGAQLYRHLLDPRIPRMAFAGYNHGFLHVPSVEVASLWLSAMLRGELELPSTEVMLDAIANIREWKRANVNFEPSRSCAVSTRYQQYLDVMLADLGFSPYRKSNPLSELFARYGASDYAGLVDELQKRRAKGPLHLRPRPLDT
;
A
#
# COMPACT_ATOMS: atom_id res chain seq x y z
N MET A 1 -6.20 -0.37 23.66
CA MET A 1 -4.83 -0.85 23.33
C MET A 1 -4.57 -0.72 21.83
N THR A 2 -3.32 -0.73 21.43
CA THR A 2 -2.87 -0.81 20.04
C THR A 2 -2.34 -2.21 19.73
N GLU A 3 -1.99 -2.48 18.48
CA GLU A 3 -1.36 -3.74 18.08
C GLU A 3 -0.05 -4.05 18.82
N GLN A 4 0.65 -3.01 19.28
CA GLN A 4 1.93 -3.14 20.00
C GLN A 4 1.78 -3.60 21.45
N ASP A 5 0.56 -3.54 21.97
CA ASP A 5 0.25 -3.95 23.35
C ASP A 5 -0.16 -5.42 23.46
N ILE A 6 -0.11 -6.17 22.33
CA ILE A 6 -0.61 -7.55 22.25
C ILE A 6 0.58 -8.49 22.05
N ASP A 7 1.09 -9.00 23.16
CA ASP A 7 2.18 -9.98 23.15
C ASP A 7 1.67 -11.44 23.01
N ASP A 8 0.48 -11.73 23.56
CA ASP A 8 -0.13 -13.05 23.54
C ASP A 8 -1.59 -12.97 23.09
N PRO A 9 -1.96 -13.69 22.00
CA PRO A 9 -3.35 -13.76 21.54
C PRO A 9 -4.35 -14.29 22.59
N GLN A 10 -3.91 -15.05 23.59
CA GLN A 10 -4.75 -15.57 24.65
C GLN A 10 -5.43 -14.48 25.50
N VAL A 11 -4.94 -13.24 25.44
CA VAL A 11 -5.60 -12.07 26.06
C VAL A 11 -7.06 -11.92 25.60
N PHE A 12 -7.40 -12.38 24.41
CA PHE A 12 -8.74 -12.29 23.83
C PHE A 12 -9.68 -13.42 24.27
N ALA A 13 -9.17 -14.51 24.82
CA ALA A 13 -9.98 -15.69 25.15
C ALA A 13 -11.12 -15.36 26.10
N GLY A 14 -12.36 -15.73 25.71
CA GLY A 14 -13.58 -15.50 26.50
C GLY A 14 -14.03 -14.02 26.58
N ARG A 15 -13.29 -13.07 25.99
CA ARG A 15 -13.60 -11.64 26.06
C ARG A 15 -14.43 -11.15 24.88
N ARG A 16 -15.18 -10.07 25.11
CA ARG A 16 -15.81 -9.29 24.03
C ARG A 16 -14.77 -8.31 23.48
N VAL A 17 -14.40 -8.51 22.22
CA VAL A 17 -13.31 -7.75 21.55
C VAL A 17 -13.90 -6.87 20.47
N ALA A 18 -13.52 -5.59 20.45
CA ALA A 18 -13.78 -4.69 19.33
C ALA A 18 -12.46 -4.32 18.67
N VAL A 19 -12.35 -4.55 17.35
CA VAL A 19 -11.20 -4.14 16.54
C VAL A 19 -11.64 -3.01 15.61
N VAL A 20 -10.95 -1.87 15.70
CA VAL A 20 -11.29 -0.66 14.93
C VAL A 20 -10.27 -0.43 13.83
N GLY A 21 -10.72 -0.36 12.58
CA GLY A 21 -9.93 -0.21 11.38
C GLY A 21 -10.23 -1.28 10.33
N LEU A 22 -9.70 -1.16 9.10
CA LEU A 22 -9.81 -2.18 8.05
C LEU A 22 -8.51 -2.28 7.21
N GLY A 23 -7.38 -1.99 7.83
CA GLY A 23 -6.06 -2.28 7.26
C GLY A 23 -5.67 -3.75 7.48
N LYS A 24 -4.51 -4.16 6.95
CA LYS A 24 -3.96 -5.52 7.14
C LYS A 24 -3.93 -5.91 8.62
N THR A 25 -3.40 -5.05 9.48
CA THR A 25 -3.30 -5.29 10.92
C THR A 25 -4.67 -5.52 11.57
N ALA A 26 -5.68 -4.68 11.25
CA ALA A 26 -7.03 -4.83 11.80
C ALA A 26 -7.67 -6.16 11.43
N VAL A 27 -7.53 -6.57 10.16
CA VAL A 27 -8.08 -7.84 9.65
C VAL A 27 -7.39 -9.04 10.31
N ASP A 28 -6.05 -8.96 10.49
CA ASP A 28 -5.30 -10.01 11.19
C ASP A 28 -5.70 -10.11 12.66
N LEU A 29 -5.82 -8.98 13.36
CA LEU A 29 -6.19 -8.95 14.78
C LEU A 29 -7.62 -9.42 15.02
N ALA A 30 -8.58 -9.06 14.16
CA ALA A 30 -9.93 -9.58 14.24
C ALA A 30 -9.98 -11.11 14.02
N THR A 31 -9.17 -11.61 13.07
CA THR A 31 -9.03 -13.06 12.84
C THR A 31 -8.41 -13.74 14.03
N MET A 32 -7.31 -13.20 14.54
CA MET A 32 -6.58 -13.72 15.71
C MET A 32 -7.47 -13.78 16.97
N ALA A 33 -8.22 -12.71 17.24
CA ALA A 33 -9.13 -12.67 18.38
C ALA A 33 -10.22 -13.76 18.28
N ALA A 34 -10.80 -13.95 17.08
CA ALA A 34 -11.79 -14.99 16.86
C ALA A 34 -11.21 -16.41 16.99
N GLU A 35 -9.97 -16.63 16.52
CA GLU A 35 -9.26 -17.91 16.61
C GLU A 35 -8.77 -18.20 18.03
N ALA A 36 -8.44 -17.18 18.81
CA ALA A 36 -8.08 -17.31 20.23
C ALA A 36 -9.28 -17.58 21.14
N GLY A 37 -10.51 -17.65 20.61
CA GLY A 37 -11.71 -17.97 21.38
C GLY A 37 -12.33 -16.78 22.11
N ALA A 38 -12.24 -15.58 21.56
CA ALA A 38 -13.03 -14.44 22.03
C ALA A 38 -14.52 -14.79 22.05
N SER A 39 -15.26 -14.33 23.08
CA SER A 39 -16.71 -14.58 23.19
C SER A 39 -17.50 -13.89 22.07
N SER A 40 -17.02 -12.75 21.61
CA SER A 40 -17.48 -12.06 20.40
C SER A 40 -16.37 -11.18 19.85
N VAL A 41 -16.30 -11.03 18.51
CA VAL A 41 -15.43 -10.09 17.84
C VAL A 41 -16.26 -9.14 16.98
N GLN A 42 -16.19 -7.86 17.28
CA GLN A 42 -16.84 -6.79 16.53
C GLN A 42 -15.77 -6.04 15.74
N HIS A 43 -15.84 -6.10 14.40
CA HIS A 43 -14.86 -5.44 13.54
C HIS A 43 -15.47 -4.15 12.97
N VAL A 44 -15.06 -3.02 13.54
CA VAL A 44 -15.62 -1.69 13.27
C VAL A 44 -14.75 -0.96 12.24
N PHE A 45 -15.35 -0.49 11.16
CA PHE A 45 -14.65 0.28 10.13
C PHE A 45 -15.58 1.26 9.42
N ARG A 46 -15.04 2.39 9.01
CA ARG A 46 -15.79 3.46 8.34
C ARG A 46 -16.13 3.13 6.89
N THR A 47 -15.19 2.60 6.15
CA THR A 47 -15.32 2.35 4.71
C THR A 47 -14.82 0.96 4.37
N PRO A 48 -15.64 0.08 3.77
CA PRO A 48 -15.18 -1.19 3.23
C PRO A 48 -14.08 -0.99 2.21
N ARG A 49 -13.05 -1.83 2.24
CA ARG A 49 -11.93 -1.86 1.30
C ARG A 49 -11.80 -3.24 0.66
N TRP A 50 -11.24 -3.29 -0.54
CA TRP A 50 -10.94 -4.54 -1.20
C TRP A 50 -9.82 -5.27 -0.47
N LEU A 51 -10.16 -6.44 0.06
CA LEU A 51 -9.22 -7.34 0.70
C LEU A 51 -8.76 -8.38 -0.31
N ILE A 52 -7.45 -8.45 -0.55
CA ILE A 52 -6.87 -9.31 -1.59
C ILE A 52 -6.65 -10.71 -1.00
N PRO A 53 -7.12 -11.78 -1.66
CA PRO A 53 -6.76 -13.13 -1.24
C PRO A 53 -5.29 -13.40 -1.57
N LEU A 54 -4.56 -14.07 -0.67
CA LEU A 54 -3.17 -14.47 -0.93
C LEU A 54 -3.06 -15.42 -2.14
N TYR A 55 -4.06 -16.27 -2.32
CA TYR A 55 -4.19 -17.18 -3.46
C TYR A 55 -5.52 -16.95 -4.15
N LEU A 56 -5.50 -16.69 -5.44
CA LEU A 56 -6.68 -16.58 -6.30
C LEU A 56 -6.81 -17.89 -7.08
N PHE A 57 -7.81 -18.70 -6.74
CA PHE A 57 -8.02 -20.04 -7.32
C PHE A 57 -6.75 -20.92 -7.36
N GLY A 58 -5.98 -20.90 -6.27
CA GLY A 58 -4.76 -21.68 -6.14
C GLY A 58 -3.49 -21.00 -6.69
N VAL A 59 -3.62 -19.89 -7.40
CA VAL A 59 -2.49 -19.11 -7.90
C VAL A 59 -2.13 -18.02 -6.89
N HIS A 60 -0.90 -18.02 -6.41
CA HIS A 60 -0.43 -16.98 -5.48
C HIS A 60 -0.45 -15.60 -6.15
N MET A 61 -0.99 -14.59 -5.47
CA MET A 61 -1.21 -13.23 -6.00
C MET A 61 0.05 -12.60 -6.64
N THR A 62 1.24 -12.96 -6.17
CA THR A 62 2.49 -12.41 -6.73
C THR A 62 2.73 -12.84 -8.18
N PHE A 63 2.16 -13.96 -8.65
CA PHE A 63 2.25 -14.37 -10.05
C PHE A 63 1.41 -13.47 -10.99
N ALA A 64 0.45 -12.74 -10.44
CA ALA A 64 -0.31 -11.75 -11.20
C ALA A 64 0.22 -10.34 -10.99
N LEU A 65 0.39 -9.93 -9.73
CA LEU A 65 0.74 -8.55 -9.37
C LEU A 65 2.22 -8.21 -9.58
N PHE A 66 3.12 -9.20 -9.46
CA PHE A 66 4.56 -8.98 -9.58
C PHE A 66 5.08 -9.27 -10.98
N THR A 67 4.22 -9.18 -11.98
CA THR A 67 4.60 -9.19 -13.38
C THR A 67 4.58 -7.77 -13.94
N ARG A 68 5.34 -7.53 -15.00
CA ARG A 68 5.28 -6.24 -15.70
C ARG A 68 3.89 -5.98 -16.28
N PHE A 69 3.21 -7.02 -16.76
CA PHE A 69 1.81 -6.91 -17.20
C PHE A 69 0.90 -6.40 -16.08
N GLY A 70 0.97 -7.00 -14.88
CA GLY A 70 0.18 -6.56 -13.73
C GLY A 70 0.50 -5.12 -13.33
N SER A 71 1.79 -4.76 -13.35
CA SER A 71 2.24 -3.40 -13.04
C SER A 71 1.74 -2.37 -14.03
N VAL A 72 1.84 -2.65 -15.34
CA VAL A 72 1.35 -1.77 -16.42
C VAL A 72 -0.15 -1.51 -16.32
N MET A 73 -0.93 -2.46 -15.82
CA MET A 73 -2.38 -2.26 -15.62
C MET A 73 -2.72 -1.32 -14.45
N ILE A 74 -1.73 -0.92 -13.62
CA ILE A 74 -1.93 0.02 -12.51
C ILE A 74 -1.37 1.38 -12.90
N PRO A 75 -2.20 2.45 -13.02
CA PRO A 75 -1.70 3.80 -13.30
C PRO A 75 -0.68 4.27 -12.28
N SER A 76 0.35 4.94 -12.73
CA SER A 76 1.49 5.39 -11.93
C SER A 76 1.79 6.88 -12.13
N TRP A 77 2.49 7.49 -11.16
CA TRP A 77 3.08 8.83 -11.28
C TRP A 77 4.43 8.82 -11.99
N ALA A 78 5.10 7.66 -12.10
CA ALA A 78 6.30 7.55 -12.90
C ALA A 78 5.93 7.70 -14.38
N PRO A 79 6.80 8.27 -15.22
CA PRO A 79 6.48 8.46 -16.62
C PRO A 79 6.24 7.09 -17.26
N PRO A 80 5.01 6.80 -17.65
CA PRO A 80 4.73 5.54 -18.31
C PRO A 80 5.36 5.55 -19.69
N SER A 81 5.73 4.38 -20.19
CA SER A 81 6.14 4.22 -21.58
C SER A 81 5.04 4.72 -22.54
N ALA A 82 5.37 5.02 -23.78
CA ALA A 82 4.37 5.46 -24.76
C ALA A 82 3.19 4.46 -24.91
N PRO A 83 3.40 3.12 -24.91
CA PRO A 83 2.31 2.16 -24.88
C PRO A 83 1.44 2.26 -23.62
N GLU A 84 2.02 2.50 -22.44
CA GLU A 84 1.24 2.67 -21.20
C GLU A 84 0.41 3.96 -21.21
N ARG A 85 0.99 5.07 -21.68
CA ARG A 85 0.22 6.31 -21.87
C ARG A 85 -0.97 6.09 -22.79
N PHE A 86 -0.77 5.40 -23.91
CA PHE A 86 -1.88 5.05 -24.82
C PHE A 86 -2.93 4.17 -24.14
N LEU A 87 -2.50 3.14 -23.39
CA LEU A 87 -3.39 2.23 -22.67
C LEU A 87 -4.27 3.01 -21.66
N HIS A 88 -3.68 3.85 -20.85
CA HIS A 88 -4.41 4.58 -19.81
C HIS A 88 -5.21 5.78 -20.33
N ALA A 89 -4.80 6.40 -21.44
CA ALA A 89 -5.51 7.53 -22.04
C ALA A 89 -6.63 7.09 -23.00
N LYS A 90 -6.35 6.13 -23.88
CA LYS A 90 -7.27 5.74 -24.96
C LYS A 90 -8.02 4.45 -24.67
N LEU A 91 -7.43 3.53 -23.94
CA LEU A 91 -8.02 2.24 -23.58
C LEU A 91 -8.43 2.18 -22.09
N ALA A 92 -8.63 3.32 -21.44
CA ALA A 92 -9.09 3.39 -20.06
C ALA A 92 -10.35 2.54 -19.74
N PRO A 93 -11.36 2.43 -20.63
CA PRO A 93 -12.48 1.51 -20.39
C PRO A 93 -12.06 0.05 -20.31
N LEU A 94 -11.07 -0.38 -21.09
CA LEU A 94 -10.52 -1.75 -21.04
C LEU A 94 -9.82 -2.00 -19.70
N VAL A 95 -9.00 -1.06 -19.26
CA VAL A 95 -8.33 -1.14 -17.94
C VAL A 95 -9.35 -1.21 -16.80
N ARG A 96 -10.41 -0.39 -16.86
CA ARG A 96 -11.50 -0.45 -15.88
C ARG A 96 -12.24 -1.79 -15.92
N GLY A 97 -12.56 -2.29 -17.11
CA GLY A 97 -13.20 -3.61 -17.30
C GLY A 97 -12.37 -4.75 -16.72
N PHE A 98 -11.06 -4.73 -16.98
CA PHE A 98 -10.10 -5.70 -16.39
C PHE A 98 -10.15 -5.68 -14.86
N TRP A 99 -10.03 -4.50 -14.22
CA TRP A 99 -10.07 -4.41 -12.77
C TRP A 99 -11.44 -4.77 -12.18
N THR A 100 -12.54 -4.46 -12.88
CA THR A 100 -13.87 -4.89 -12.46
C THR A 100 -13.99 -6.41 -12.51
N MET A 101 -13.52 -7.05 -13.58
CA MET A 101 -13.49 -8.52 -13.69
C MET A 101 -12.67 -9.15 -12.54
N ILE A 102 -11.48 -8.65 -12.28
CA ILE A 102 -10.63 -9.15 -11.18
C ILE A 102 -11.34 -8.99 -9.83
N ALA A 103 -11.98 -7.86 -9.58
CA ALA A 103 -12.73 -7.60 -8.36
C ALA A 103 -13.89 -8.61 -8.16
N GLU A 104 -14.66 -8.89 -9.21
CA GLU A 104 -15.76 -9.87 -9.15
C GLU A 104 -15.24 -11.30 -8.94
N VAL A 105 -14.14 -11.66 -9.58
CA VAL A 105 -13.50 -12.98 -9.43
C VAL A 105 -12.99 -13.15 -7.99
N MET A 106 -12.36 -12.12 -7.42
CA MET A 106 -11.92 -12.12 -6.01
C MET A 106 -13.13 -12.24 -5.05
N TRP A 107 -14.19 -11.46 -5.30
CA TRP A 107 -15.39 -11.50 -4.49
C TRP A 107 -16.08 -12.86 -4.53
N LEU A 108 -16.16 -13.47 -5.72
CA LEU A 108 -16.68 -14.83 -5.91
C LEU A 108 -15.88 -15.84 -5.07
N GLN A 109 -14.55 -15.75 -5.10
CA GLN A 109 -13.70 -16.61 -4.28
C GLN A 109 -13.94 -16.41 -2.79
N HIS A 110 -13.97 -15.18 -2.29
CA HIS A 110 -14.24 -14.91 -0.88
C HIS A 110 -15.58 -15.53 -0.43
N ARG A 111 -16.63 -15.39 -1.23
CA ARG A 111 -17.94 -16.00 -0.96
C ARG A 111 -17.89 -17.53 -0.99
N ARG A 112 -17.18 -18.11 -1.95
CA ARG A 112 -17.02 -19.56 -2.05
C ARG A 112 -16.27 -20.13 -0.84
N ASP A 113 -15.18 -19.48 -0.43
CA ASP A 113 -14.35 -19.93 0.68
C ASP A 113 -15.04 -19.72 2.04
N ALA A 114 -15.84 -18.66 2.17
CA ALA A 114 -16.64 -18.36 3.35
C ALA A 114 -17.81 -19.34 3.57
N LYS A 115 -18.36 -19.96 2.51
CA LYS A 115 -19.48 -20.91 2.56
C LYS A 115 -20.67 -20.44 3.43
N PRO A 116 -21.27 -19.27 3.12
CA PRO A 116 -22.36 -18.74 3.95
C PRO A 116 -23.57 -19.70 3.97
N ALA A 117 -23.97 -20.14 5.16
CA ALA A 117 -25.02 -21.12 5.34
C ALA A 117 -26.43 -20.53 5.10
N ASP A 118 -26.64 -19.27 5.44
CA ASP A 118 -27.96 -18.63 5.46
C ASP A 118 -27.94 -17.17 4.94
N ALA A 119 -29.08 -16.51 5.01
CA ALA A 119 -29.25 -15.11 4.61
C ALA A 119 -28.47 -14.15 5.51
N SER A 120 -28.38 -14.42 6.81
CA SER A 120 -27.65 -13.60 7.78
C SER A 120 -26.15 -13.62 7.50
N ALA A 121 -25.57 -14.81 7.24
CA ALA A 121 -24.18 -14.95 6.82
C ALA A 121 -23.87 -14.17 5.53
N ARG A 122 -24.78 -14.23 4.55
CA ARG A 122 -24.64 -13.44 3.31
C ARG A 122 -24.72 -11.94 3.55
N ALA A 123 -25.60 -11.49 4.45
CA ALA A 123 -25.73 -10.08 4.81
C ALA A 123 -24.46 -9.56 5.53
N ARG A 124 -23.89 -10.34 6.46
CA ARG A 124 -22.61 -9.98 7.10
C ARG A 124 -21.48 -9.81 6.07
N LEU A 125 -21.34 -10.76 5.16
CA LEU A 125 -20.34 -10.67 4.09
C LEU A 125 -20.57 -9.46 3.18
N ALA A 126 -21.82 -9.13 2.85
CA ALA A 126 -22.15 -8.01 1.98
C ALA A 126 -21.68 -6.65 2.53
N ARG A 127 -21.61 -6.48 3.85
CA ARG A 127 -21.09 -5.27 4.50
C ARG A 127 -19.60 -5.01 4.21
N LEU A 128 -18.85 -6.05 3.83
CA LEU A 128 -17.44 -5.94 3.48
C LEU A 128 -17.20 -5.58 2.01
N ARG A 129 -18.24 -5.62 1.16
CA ARG A 129 -18.07 -5.36 -0.26
C ARG A 129 -17.92 -3.85 -0.51
N PRO A 130 -16.75 -3.40 -1.05
CA PRO A 130 -16.57 -1.99 -1.38
C PRO A 130 -17.50 -1.54 -2.52
N ARG A 131 -17.91 -0.27 -2.47
CA ARG A 131 -18.66 0.37 -3.57
C ARG A 131 -17.76 0.96 -4.64
N HIS A 132 -16.50 1.20 -4.31
CA HIS A 132 -15.48 1.72 -5.24
C HIS A 132 -14.73 0.59 -5.96
N GLY A 133 -14.09 0.94 -7.10
CA GLY A 133 -13.34 -0.04 -7.90
C GLY A 133 -12.06 -0.51 -7.21
N LEU A 134 -11.68 -1.76 -7.44
CA LEU A 134 -10.49 -2.40 -6.86
C LEU A 134 -9.20 -1.59 -7.07
N VAL A 135 -9.04 -0.96 -8.23
CA VAL A 135 -7.84 -0.19 -8.58
C VAL A 135 -7.56 0.97 -7.61
N VAL A 136 -8.58 1.50 -6.95
CA VAL A 136 -8.42 2.57 -5.96
C VAL A 136 -7.62 2.07 -4.75
N ASP A 137 -8.00 0.90 -4.21
CA ASP A 137 -7.27 0.29 -3.10
C ASP A 137 -5.91 -0.25 -3.53
N MET A 138 -5.80 -0.78 -4.76
CA MET A 138 -4.52 -1.21 -5.33
C MET A 138 -3.50 -0.06 -5.44
N ARG A 139 -3.94 1.15 -5.70
CA ARG A 139 -3.07 2.33 -5.73
C ARG A 139 -2.63 2.80 -4.35
N SER A 140 -3.42 2.52 -3.32
CA SER A 140 -3.22 3.05 -1.95
C SER A 140 -2.58 2.02 -1.03
N ALA A 141 -3.38 1.15 -0.49
CA ALA A 141 -3.04 0.24 0.59
C ALA A 141 -3.88 -1.03 0.49
N ALA A 142 -3.65 -1.79 -0.57
CA ALA A 142 -4.28 -3.10 -0.68
C ALA A 142 -3.88 -3.98 0.52
N ALA A 143 -4.86 -4.44 1.29
CA ALA A 143 -4.65 -5.35 2.40
C ALA A 143 -4.87 -6.78 1.94
N VAL A 144 -3.99 -7.69 2.37
CA VAL A 144 -4.15 -9.13 2.14
C VAL A 144 -4.97 -9.71 3.29
N ALA A 145 -6.10 -10.35 2.98
CA ALA A 145 -6.92 -11.01 3.98
C ALA A 145 -6.31 -12.35 4.44
N PRO A 146 -6.33 -12.65 5.75
CA PRO A 146 -6.10 -14.00 6.22
C PRO A 146 -7.11 -14.99 5.61
N ARG A 147 -6.68 -16.22 5.39
CA ARG A 147 -7.51 -17.24 4.71
C ARG A 147 -8.85 -17.49 5.40
N ASN A 148 -8.90 -17.39 6.73
CA ASN A 148 -10.08 -17.71 7.52
C ASN A 148 -11.00 -16.51 7.78
N TYR A 149 -10.58 -15.28 7.49
CA TYR A 149 -11.31 -14.07 7.86
C TYR A 149 -12.77 -14.07 7.36
N PHE A 150 -12.98 -14.28 6.07
CA PHE A 150 -14.33 -14.30 5.51
C PHE A 150 -15.18 -15.47 6.01
N ARG A 151 -14.56 -16.61 6.31
CA ARG A 151 -15.23 -17.75 6.90
C ARG A 151 -15.69 -17.46 8.33
N LEU A 152 -14.85 -16.86 9.16
CA LEU A 152 -15.19 -16.47 10.53
C LEU A 152 -16.35 -15.45 10.59
N ILE A 153 -16.42 -14.57 9.60
CA ILE A 153 -17.57 -13.65 9.44
C ILE A 153 -18.84 -14.43 9.04
N ALA A 154 -18.74 -15.35 8.09
CA ALA A 154 -19.89 -16.16 7.71
C ALA A 154 -20.41 -17.02 8.87
N GLU A 155 -19.51 -17.56 9.69
CA GLU A 155 -19.82 -18.30 10.92
C GLU A 155 -20.38 -17.41 12.05
N GLY A 156 -20.33 -16.07 11.92
CA GLY A 156 -20.79 -15.13 12.96
C GLY A 156 -19.82 -14.95 14.13
N LYS A 157 -18.59 -15.46 14.00
CA LYS A 157 -17.52 -15.25 15.00
C LYS A 157 -16.92 -13.85 14.93
N ILE A 158 -16.99 -13.22 13.77
CA ILE A 158 -16.63 -11.81 13.55
C ILE A 158 -17.86 -11.11 12.99
N GLU A 159 -18.34 -10.06 13.67
CA GLU A 159 -19.42 -9.21 13.20
C GLU A 159 -18.85 -7.92 12.58
N PRO A 160 -18.96 -7.73 11.25
CA PRO A 160 -18.50 -6.51 10.60
C PRO A 160 -19.50 -5.37 10.82
N ILE A 161 -19.03 -4.24 11.33
CA ILE A 161 -19.83 -3.05 11.65
C ILE A 161 -19.30 -1.86 10.86
N VAL A 162 -20.11 -1.34 9.93
CA VAL A 162 -19.78 -0.15 9.16
C VAL A 162 -20.22 1.07 9.96
N ALA A 163 -19.26 1.71 10.63
CA ALA A 163 -19.52 2.82 11.54
C ALA A 163 -18.32 3.75 11.68
N GLU A 164 -18.57 4.98 12.10
CA GLU A 164 -17.56 5.90 12.55
C GLU A 164 -17.43 5.83 14.08
N LEU A 165 -16.19 5.71 14.57
CA LEU A 165 -15.91 5.80 16.00
C LEU A 165 -16.06 7.26 16.44
N LYS A 166 -16.95 7.52 17.40
CA LYS A 166 -17.20 8.84 18.00
C LYS A 166 -16.51 9.03 19.33
N GLY A 167 -16.22 7.94 20.05
CA GLY A 167 -15.56 7.98 21.35
C GLY A 167 -15.70 6.67 22.10
N PHE A 168 -15.38 6.75 23.37
CA PHE A 168 -15.42 5.64 24.31
C PHE A 168 -16.28 6.02 25.52
N ASP A 169 -16.83 5.01 26.20
CA ASP A 169 -17.44 5.13 27.51
C ASP A 169 -16.99 3.97 28.41
N GLU A 170 -17.60 3.85 29.61
CA GLU A 170 -17.23 2.80 30.56
C GLU A 170 -17.58 1.38 30.07
N THR A 171 -18.47 1.25 29.10
CA THR A 171 -18.97 -0.04 28.61
C THR A 171 -18.32 -0.47 27.29
N GLY A 172 -17.76 0.46 26.49
CA GLY A 172 -17.19 0.15 25.19
C GLY A 172 -17.01 1.35 24.26
N LEU A 173 -17.48 1.21 23.02
CA LEU A 173 -17.36 2.23 21.98
C LEU A 173 -18.70 2.95 21.76
N ARG A 174 -18.61 4.25 21.53
CA ARG A 174 -19.70 5.06 20.97
C ARG A 174 -19.50 5.21 19.46
N LEU A 175 -20.51 4.84 18.69
CA LEU A 175 -20.49 4.79 17.25
C LEU A 175 -21.49 5.79 16.65
N GLY A 176 -21.21 6.20 15.42
CA GLY A 176 -22.09 7.00 14.60
C GLY A 176 -22.10 6.52 13.15
N PRO A 177 -23.01 7.05 12.31
CA PRO A 177 -23.06 6.70 10.90
C PRO A 177 -21.74 6.96 10.19
N ALA A 178 -21.33 6.06 9.30
CA ALA A 178 -20.10 6.16 8.53
C ALA A 178 -20.16 7.18 7.37
N GLY A 179 -21.23 7.94 7.26
CA GLY A 179 -21.51 8.98 6.28
C GLY A 179 -22.99 9.38 6.30
N GLU A 180 -23.33 10.46 5.60
CA GLU A 180 -24.68 11.06 5.63
C GLU A 180 -25.80 10.07 5.22
N ASN A 181 -25.51 9.14 4.31
CA ASN A 181 -26.48 8.16 3.80
C ASN A 181 -26.20 6.73 4.29
N ALA A 182 -25.41 6.57 5.35
CA ALA A 182 -25.14 5.25 5.92
C ALA A 182 -26.29 4.79 6.84
N GLU A 183 -26.53 3.48 6.88
CA GLU A 183 -27.43 2.92 7.88
C GLU A 183 -26.91 3.27 9.28
N PRO A 184 -27.80 3.68 10.22
CA PRO A 184 -27.38 3.98 11.58
C PRO A 184 -26.86 2.71 12.26
N PRO A 185 -25.59 2.71 12.75
CA PRO A 185 -25.08 1.61 13.55
C PRO A 185 -25.70 1.64 14.95
N PRO A 186 -25.51 0.59 15.78
CA PRO A 186 -25.76 0.72 17.20
C PRO A 186 -24.98 1.90 17.76
N SER A 187 -25.61 2.75 18.57
CA SER A 187 -24.99 3.93 19.17
C SER A 187 -23.88 3.56 20.15
N GLU A 188 -24.07 2.44 20.85
CA GLU A 188 -23.15 1.87 21.83
C GLU A 188 -22.78 0.44 21.46
N LEU A 189 -21.51 0.10 21.64
CA LEU A 189 -20.96 -1.21 21.33
C LEU A 189 -20.17 -1.73 22.52
N PRO A 190 -20.75 -2.59 23.37
CA PRO A 190 -20.06 -3.11 24.53
C PRO A 190 -18.84 -3.95 24.15
N ALA A 191 -17.68 -3.64 24.73
CA ALA A 191 -16.43 -4.36 24.54
C ALA A 191 -15.56 -4.30 25.80
N GLU A 192 -14.92 -5.42 26.14
CA GLU A 192 -13.98 -5.50 27.26
C GLU A 192 -12.55 -5.18 26.78
N ILE A 193 -12.28 -5.49 25.53
CA ILE A 193 -10.99 -5.17 24.88
C ILE A 193 -11.29 -4.39 23.60
N ILE A 194 -10.68 -3.23 23.47
CA ILE A 194 -10.74 -2.40 22.28
C ILE A 194 -9.35 -2.28 21.69
N VAL A 195 -9.20 -2.72 20.44
CA VAL A 195 -7.95 -2.63 19.70
C VAL A 195 -8.07 -1.59 18.60
N LEU A 196 -7.25 -0.55 18.67
CA LEU A 196 -7.19 0.51 17.66
C LEU A 196 -6.10 0.17 16.64
N ALA A 197 -6.52 -0.36 15.50
CA ALA A 197 -5.66 -0.68 14.36
C ALA A 197 -5.87 0.34 13.21
N LEU A 198 -5.68 1.63 13.55
CA LEU A 198 -5.98 2.76 12.68
C LEU A 198 -4.85 3.11 11.70
N GLY A 199 -3.79 2.33 11.69
CA GLY A 199 -2.58 2.57 10.92
C GLY A 199 -1.56 3.46 11.65
N SER A 200 -0.44 3.73 10.99
CA SER A 200 0.62 4.56 11.54
C SER A 200 0.27 6.04 11.42
N GLY A 201 0.70 6.84 12.39
CA GLY A 201 0.67 8.29 12.29
C GLY A 201 1.60 8.82 11.18
N SER A 202 1.49 10.10 10.87
CA SER A 202 2.43 10.77 9.96
C SER A 202 3.86 10.61 10.48
N PRO A 203 4.86 10.38 9.61
CA PRO A 203 6.25 10.37 10.03
C PRO A 203 6.63 11.67 10.71
N VAL A 204 7.32 11.58 11.82
CA VAL A 204 7.91 12.72 12.54
C VAL A 204 9.41 12.60 12.56
N PHE A 205 10.10 13.73 12.56
CA PHE A 205 11.56 13.81 12.43
C PHE A 205 12.18 14.58 13.61
N PRO A 206 12.05 14.10 14.86
CA PRO A 206 12.45 14.84 16.07
C PRO A 206 13.94 15.15 16.12
N PHE A 207 14.77 14.44 15.36
CA PHE A 207 16.20 14.64 15.24
C PHE A 207 16.59 15.81 14.30
N LEU A 208 15.63 16.36 13.53
CA LEU A 208 15.88 17.48 12.63
C LEU A 208 15.60 18.83 13.33
N PRO A 209 16.35 19.90 12.97
CA PRO A 209 16.00 21.26 13.34
C PRO A 209 14.58 21.63 12.92
N GLN A 210 13.88 22.45 13.72
CA GLN A 210 12.46 22.78 13.53
C GLN A 210 12.16 23.23 12.09
N ARG A 211 12.98 24.13 11.51
CA ARG A 211 12.82 24.62 10.13
C ARG A 211 12.70 23.53 9.07
N TYR A 212 13.37 22.37 9.29
CA TYR A 212 13.30 21.23 8.36
C TYR A 212 12.13 20.31 8.68
N ARG A 213 11.77 20.21 9.96
CA ARG A 213 10.57 19.50 10.38
C ARG A 213 9.33 20.14 9.76
N ASP A 214 9.22 21.46 9.79
CA ASP A 214 8.10 22.22 9.19
C ASP A 214 7.97 21.97 7.69
N MET A 215 9.05 21.60 6.99
CA MET A 215 9.03 21.28 5.56
C MET A 215 8.57 19.84 5.29
N LEU A 216 8.81 18.92 6.20
CA LEU A 216 8.57 17.48 6.02
C LEU A 216 7.30 17.00 6.70
N GLU A 217 6.97 17.56 7.86
CA GLU A 217 5.84 17.18 8.69
C GLU A 217 4.57 17.95 8.24
N HIS A 218 4.29 17.93 6.94
CA HIS A 218 3.13 18.62 6.40
C HIS A 218 1.85 17.93 6.82
N GLU A 219 0.87 18.68 7.35
CA GLU A 219 -0.32 18.16 8.02
C GLU A 219 -1.14 17.17 7.18
N HIS A 220 -1.32 17.47 5.91
CA HIS A 220 -2.22 16.68 5.06
C HIS A 220 -1.53 15.59 4.25
N ASP A 221 -0.29 15.84 3.82
CA ASP A 221 0.35 15.00 2.83
C ASP A 221 1.50 14.15 3.39
N GLY A 222 1.98 14.48 4.58
CA GLY A 222 3.21 13.90 5.13
C GLY A 222 4.45 14.30 4.32
N ALA A 223 5.57 13.69 4.60
CA ALA A 223 6.82 13.97 3.90
C ALA A 223 6.72 13.62 2.41
N GLN A 224 7.10 14.57 1.56
CA GLN A 224 7.23 14.37 0.11
C GLN A 224 8.70 14.57 -0.28
N LEU A 225 9.27 13.61 -0.97
CA LEU A 225 10.71 13.57 -1.25
C LEU A 225 10.96 13.35 -2.74
N TYR A 226 11.96 14.03 -3.29
CA TYR A 226 12.45 13.77 -4.63
C TYR A 226 12.97 12.34 -4.73
N ARG A 227 12.54 11.60 -5.72
CA ARG A 227 12.82 10.14 -5.86
C ARG A 227 12.44 9.32 -4.63
N HIS A 228 11.56 9.86 -3.76
CA HIS A 228 11.22 9.30 -2.45
C HIS A 228 12.42 9.16 -1.50
N LEU A 229 13.47 9.97 -1.68
CA LEU A 229 14.74 9.88 -0.97
C LEU A 229 15.20 11.17 -0.31
N LEU A 230 15.03 12.32 -0.95
CA LEU A 230 15.57 13.57 -0.42
C LEU A 230 14.66 14.79 -0.65
N ASP A 231 14.76 15.76 0.24
CA ASP A 231 14.24 17.10 0.02
C ASP A 231 15.44 18.00 -0.36
N PRO A 232 15.43 18.68 -1.53
CA PRO A 232 16.56 19.46 -1.98
C PRO A 232 16.85 20.70 -1.12
N ARG A 233 15.93 21.08 -0.23
CA ARG A 233 16.06 22.20 0.72
C ARG A 233 16.79 21.77 2.01
N ILE A 234 16.93 20.46 2.24
CA ILE A 234 17.60 19.92 3.44
C ILE A 234 18.97 19.40 3.01
N PRO A 235 20.05 20.17 3.27
CA PRO A 235 21.37 19.79 2.81
C PRO A 235 21.91 18.56 3.53
N ARG A 236 22.60 17.70 2.79
CA ARG A 236 23.32 16.52 3.31
C ARG A 236 22.41 15.49 4.03
N MET A 237 21.12 15.47 3.70
CA MET A 237 20.17 14.52 4.26
C MET A 237 19.45 13.74 3.15
N ALA A 238 19.35 12.44 3.35
CA ALA A 238 18.53 11.55 2.53
C ALA A 238 17.87 10.50 3.42
N PHE A 239 16.73 9.99 2.97
CA PHE A 239 15.88 9.08 3.71
C PHE A 239 15.79 7.74 3.00
N ALA A 240 16.61 6.76 3.38
CA ALA A 240 16.52 5.40 2.86
C ALA A 240 15.37 4.65 3.56
N GLY A 241 14.55 3.94 2.77
CA GLY A 241 13.48 3.09 3.32
C GLY A 241 12.07 3.71 3.34
N TYR A 242 11.91 5.02 3.10
CA TYR A 242 10.58 5.65 2.99
C TYR A 242 9.83 5.27 1.71
N ASN A 243 10.55 4.76 0.71
CA ASN A 243 10.05 4.25 -0.58
C ASN A 243 9.47 2.83 -0.49
N HIS A 244 8.80 2.50 0.62
CA HIS A 244 8.31 1.16 0.85
C HIS A 244 7.23 0.71 -0.15
N GLY A 245 7.26 -0.56 -0.50
CA GLY A 245 6.36 -1.17 -1.45
C GLY A 245 6.39 -2.70 -1.36
N PHE A 246 5.72 -3.38 -2.27
CA PHE A 246 5.67 -4.85 -2.25
C PHE A 246 7.02 -5.54 -2.44
N LEU A 247 7.91 -4.99 -3.25
CA LEU A 247 9.32 -5.40 -3.32
C LEU A 247 10.19 -4.37 -2.60
N HIS A 248 10.02 -4.28 -1.29
CA HIS A 248 10.67 -3.27 -0.47
C HIS A 248 12.20 -3.37 -0.51
N VAL A 249 12.75 -4.56 -0.30
CA VAL A 249 14.22 -4.76 -0.26
C VAL A 249 14.89 -4.30 -1.55
N PRO A 250 14.52 -4.78 -2.75
CA PRO A 250 15.09 -4.25 -4.01
C PRO A 250 14.90 -2.74 -4.18
N SER A 251 13.76 -2.20 -3.75
CA SER A 251 13.50 -0.76 -3.85
C SER A 251 14.48 0.05 -2.99
N VAL A 252 14.80 -0.42 -1.78
CA VAL A 252 15.79 0.23 -0.90
C VAL A 252 17.22 0.02 -1.39
N GLU A 253 17.55 -1.17 -1.88
CA GLU A 253 18.89 -1.46 -2.43
C GLU A 253 19.21 -0.58 -3.63
N VAL A 254 18.32 -0.50 -4.62
CA VAL A 254 18.51 0.36 -5.80
C VAL A 254 18.55 1.83 -5.42
N ALA A 255 17.71 2.26 -4.47
CA ALA A 255 17.75 3.61 -3.93
C ALA A 255 19.08 3.92 -3.22
N SER A 256 19.63 2.97 -2.49
CA SER A 256 20.95 3.11 -1.84
C SER A 256 22.09 3.20 -2.86
N LEU A 257 22.01 2.46 -3.96
CA LEU A 257 22.97 2.60 -5.07
C LEU A 257 22.90 3.99 -5.73
N TRP A 258 21.67 4.49 -5.89
CA TRP A 258 21.40 5.83 -6.41
C TRP A 258 22.02 6.90 -5.49
N LEU A 259 21.79 6.80 -4.17
CA LEU A 259 22.39 7.68 -3.17
C LEU A 259 23.91 7.57 -3.16
N SER A 260 24.47 6.36 -3.30
CA SER A 260 25.91 6.16 -3.40
C SER A 260 26.50 6.86 -4.62
N ALA A 261 25.84 6.78 -5.78
CA ALA A 261 26.30 7.47 -7.01
C ALA A 261 26.22 9.01 -6.84
N MET A 262 25.14 9.51 -6.21
CA MET A 262 25.01 10.93 -5.90
C MET A 262 26.11 11.42 -4.95
N LEU A 263 26.35 10.74 -3.85
CA LEU A 263 27.37 11.12 -2.85
C LEU A 263 28.81 11.08 -3.42
N ARG A 264 29.04 10.28 -4.44
CA ARG A 264 30.32 10.21 -5.15
C ARG A 264 30.48 11.26 -6.26
N GLY A 265 29.44 12.06 -6.49
CA GLY A 265 29.42 13.03 -7.60
C GLY A 265 29.31 12.38 -8.99
N GLU A 266 28.93 11.11 -9.05
CA GLU A 266 28.74 10.36 -10.29
C GLU A 266 27.34 10.61 -10.91
N LEU A 267 26.39 11.08 -10.08
CA LEU A 267 25.04 11.42 -10.48
C LEU A 267 24.78 12.90 -10.20
N GLU A 268 24.62 13.66 -11.28
CA GLU A 268 24.37 15.10 -11.25
C GLU A 268 22.88 15.37 -11.01
N LEU A 269 22.54 15.93 -9.86
CA LEU A 269 21.16 16.28 -9.55
C LEU A 269 20.66 17.46 -10.39
N PRO A 270 19.37 17.50 -10.74
CA PRO A 270 18.74 18.68 -11.30
C PRO A 270 18.78 19.87 -10.33
N SER A 271 18.40 21.06 -10.81
CA SER A 271 18.26 22.21 -9.92
C SER A 271 17.21 21.96 -8.83
N THR A 272 17.34 22.67 -7.71
CA THR A 272 16.37 22.60 -6.60
C THR A 272 14.94 22.83 -7.08
N GLU A 273 14.73 23.78 -7.98
CA GLU A 273 13.43 24.11 -8.57
C GLU A 273 12.84 22.92 -9.31
N VAL A 274 13.58 22.28 -10.22
CA VAL A 274 13.13 21.08 -10.96
C VAL A 274 12.81 19.92 -10.03
N MET A 275 13.57 19.75 -8.95
CA MET A 275 13.28 18.70 -7.97
C MET A 275 12.01 18.98 -7.17
N LEU A 276 11.76 20.24 -6.80
CA LEU A 276 10.55 20.66 -6.09
C LEU A 276 9.31 20.55 -6.99
N ASP A 277 9.41 20.88 -8.26
CA ASP A 277 8.34 20.69 -9.25
C ASP A 277 7.99 19.20 -9.40
N ALA A 278 9.00 18.35 -9.48
CA ALA A 278 8.79 16.90 -9.53
C ALA A 278 8.09 16.36 -8.28
N ILE A 279 8.44 16.87 -7.09
CA ILE A 279 7.76 16.55 -5.82
C ILE A 279 6.29 17.00 -5.87
N ALA A 280 6.04 18.23 -6.31
CA ALA A 280 4.70 18.80 -6.40
C ALA A 280 3.80 18.01 -7.35
N ASN A 281 4.30 17.68 -8.53
CA ASN A 281 3.59 16.90 -9.55
C ASN A 281 3.20 15.50 -9.03
N ILE A 282 4.13 14.78 -8.38
CA ILE A 282 3.83 13.48 -7.77
C ILE A 282 2.77 13.61 -6.68
N ARG A 283 2.86 14.64 -5.83
CA ARG A 283 1.89 14.90 -4.76
C ARG A 283 0.51 15.16 -5.32
N GLU A 284 0.40 16.02 -6.35
CA GLU A 284 -0.86 16.31 -7.01
C GLU A 284 -1.47 15.05 -7.64
N TRP A 285 -0.66 14.27 -8.35
CA TRP A 285 -1.11 13.00 -8.91
C TRP A 285 -1.64 12.06 -7.81
N LYS A 286 -0.93 11.95 -6.69
CA LYS A 286 -1.36 11.11 -5.55
C LYS A 286 -2.69 11.59 -4.98
N ARG A 287 -2.88 12.90 -4.77
CA ARG A 287 -4.16 13.48 -4.31
C ARG A 287 -5.33 13.13 -5.22
N ALA A 288 -5.11 13.16 -6.52
CA ALA A 288 -6.14 12.86 -7.51
C ALA A 288 -6.44 11.37 -7.67
N ASN A 289 -5.50 10.48 -7.36
CA ASN A 289 -5.56 9.09 -7.81
C ASN A 289 -5.47 8.04 -6.70
N VAL A 290 -5.10 8.39 -5.48
CA VAL A 290 -4.95 7.44 -4.38
C VAL A 290 -5.71 7.91 -3.13
N ASN A 291 -6.11 6.97 -2.27
CA ASN A 291 -6.53 7.32 -0.92
C ASN A 291 -5.27 7.74 -0.16
N PHE A 292 -5.05 9.03 -0.10
CA PHE A 292 -3.83 9.60 0.42
C PHE A 292 -3.76 9.43 1.94
N GLU A 293 -2.72 8.74 2.41
CA GLU A 293 -2.43 8.56 3.82
C GLU A 293 -1.06 9.20 4.12
N PRO A 294 -0.98 10.21 5.00
CA PRO A 294 0.29 10.90 5.31
C PRO A 294 1.41 9.95 5.75
N SER A 295 1.09 8.89 6.49
CA SER A 295 2.04 7.85 6.91
C SER A 295 2.69 7.11 5.74
N ARG A 296 2.08 7.15 4.56
CA ARG A 296 2.52 6.47 3.33
C ARG A 296 2.85 7.44 2.21
N SER A 297 3.14 8.69 2.56
CA SER A 297 3.40 9.76 1.59
C SER A 297 4.51 9.44 0.59
N CYS A 298 5.57 8.76 1.01
CA CYS A 298 6.68 8.32 0.16
C CYS A 298 6.57 6.86 -0.29
N ALA A 299 5.49 6.14 0.05
CA ALA A 299 5.31 4.76 -0.37
C ALA A 299 5.14 4.63 -1.89
N VAL A 300 5.81 3.66 -2.47
CA VAL A 300 5.64 3.28 -3.88
C VAL A 300 4.56 2.19 -4.04
N SER A 301 4.23 1.47 -2.95
CA SER A 301 3.15 0.48 -2.87
C SER A 301 3.21 -0.55 -4.01
N THR A 302 2.12 -0.69 -4.77
CA THR A 302 2.04 -1.60 -5.94
C THR A 302 2.79 -1.10 -7.18
N ARG A 303 3.26 0.15 -7.18
CA ARG A 303 4.01 0.75 -8.29
C ARG A 303 5.53 0.63 -8.14
N TYR A 304 5.97 -0.33 -7.34
CA TYR A 304 7.38 -0.58 -7.08
C TYR A 304 8.18 -0.82 -8.38
N GLN A 305 7.59 -1.45 -9.40
CA GLN A 305 8.28 -1.75 -10.64
C GLN A 305 8.55 -0.49 -11.46
N GLN A 306 7.55 0.40 -11.61
CA GLN A 306 7.76 1.69 -12.27
C GLN A 306 8.77 2.54 -11.51
N TYR A 307 8.75 2.51 -10.17
CA TYR A 307 9.75 3.18 -9.35
C TYR A 307 11.15 2.63 -9.61
N LEU A 308 11.32 1.31 -9.60
CA LEU A 308 12.60 0.66 -9.89
C LEU A 308 13.09 0.97 -11.30
N ASP A 309 12.19 0.99 -12.28
CA ASP A 309 12.53 1.36 -13.66
C ASP A 309 13.11 2.77 -13.75
N VAL A 310 12.52 3.73 -13.03
CA VAL A 310 13.04 5.11 -12.96
C VAL A 310 14.42 5.15 -12.31
N MET A 311 14.57 4.50 -11.17
CA MET A 311 15.84 4.51 -10.43
C MET A 311 16.97 3.80 -11.19
N LEU A 312 16.67 2.67 -11.84
CA LEU A 312 17.63 1.97 -12.69
C LEU A 312 18.02 2.81 -13.90
N ALA A 313 17.05 3.49 -14.52
CA ALA A 313 17.32 4.37 -15.65
C ALA A 313 18.19 5.57 -15.26
N ASP A 314 18.00 6.17 -14.08
CA ASP A 314 18.85 7.22 -13.53
C ASP A 314 20.30 6.72 -13.34
N LEU A 315 20.48 5.46 -12.96
CA LEU A 315 21.78 4.80 -12.82
C LEU A 315 22.35 4.29 -14.17
N GLY A 316 21.62 4.51 -15.27
CA GLY A 316 22.01 4.05 -16.60
C GLY A 316 21.86 2.55 -16.82
N PHE A 317 21.15 1.83 -15.93
CA PHE A 317 20.86 0.42 -16.10
C PHE A 317 19.61 0.19 -16.95
N SER A 318 19.53 -0.99 -17.58
CA SER A 318 18.28 -1.43 -18.19
C SER A 318 17.24 -1.76 -17.12
N PRO A 319 16.02 -1.25 -17.25
CA PRO A 319 14.92 -1.66 -16.38
C PRO A 319 14.41 -3.09 -16.69
N TYR A 320 14.75 -3.61 -17.88
CA TYR A 320 14.36 -4.94 -18.33
C TYR A 320 15.38 -5.97 -17.85
N ARG A 321 14.94 -6.88 -16.96
CA ARG A 321 15.86 -7.81 -16.27
C ARG A 321 15.64 -9.27 -16.67
N LYS A 322 14.65 -9.57 -17.54
CA LYS A 322 14.38 -10.92 -18.02
C LYS A 322 15.05 -11.19 -19.37
N SER A 323 15.20 -12.48 -19.68
CA SER A 323 15.97 -12.95 -20.84
C SER A 323 15.29 -12.72 -22.19
N ASN A 324 13.97 -12.57 -22.21
CA ASN A 324 13.20 -12.39 -23.44
C ASN A 324 11.89 -11.61 -23.17
N PRO A 325 11.28 -11.01 -24.22
CA PRO A 325 10.09 -10.15 -24.07
C PRO A 325 8.88 -10.81 -23.42
N LEU A 326 8.62 -12.09 -23.66
CA LEU A 326 7.50 -12.79 -23.04
C LEU A 326 7.73 -12.98 -21.54
N SER A 327 8.94 -13.41 -21.17
CA SER A 327 9.32 -13.50 -19.77
C SER A 327 9.33 -12.12 -19.11
N GLU A 328 9.76 -11.09 -19.82
CA GLU A 328 9.74 -9.71 -19.31
C GLU A 328 8.31 -9.27 -18.96
N LEU A 329 7.33 -9.60 -19.79
CA LEU A 329 5.95 -9.16 -19.57
C LEU A 329 5.21 -10.02 -18.53
N PHE A 330 5.39 -11.34 -18.56
CA PHE A 330 4.54 -12.28 -17.82
C PHE A 330 5.24 -13.05 -16.71
N ALA A 331 6.59 -13.10 -16.66
CA ALA A 331 7.25 -13.77 -15.55
C ALA A 331 7.25 -12.88 -14.30
N ARG A 332 7.13 -13.53 -13.15
CA ARG A 332 7.17 -12.85 -11.85
C ARG A 332 8.53 -12.22 -11.62
N TYR A 333 8.52 -10.95 -11.24
CA TYR A 333 9.67 -10.25 -10.70
C TYR A 333 9.85 -10.54 -9.21
N GLY A 334 11.09 -10.68 -8.78
CA GLY A 334 11.48 -10.89 -7.40
C GLY A 334 12.82 -10.22 -7.09
N ALA A 335 13.30 -10.34 -5.86
CA ALA A 335 14.57 -9.72 -5.45
C ALA A 335 15.76 -10.21 -6.30
N SER A 336 15.76 -11.48 -6.69
CA SER A 336 16.83 -12.07 -7.53
C SER A 336 17.01 -11.42 -8.89
N ASP A 337 15.97 -10.76 -9.44
CA ASP A 337 16.06 -10.06 -10.73
C ASP A 337 16.90 -8.78 -10.64
N TYR A 338 17.11 -8.28 -9.44
CA TYR A 338 17.91 -7.09 -9.13
C TYR A 338 19.27 -7.45 -8.51
N ALA A 339 19.57 -8.74 -8.37
CA ALA A 339 20.88 -9.18 -7.88
C ALA A 339 22.01 -8.77 -8.82
N GLY A 340 23.19 -8.51 -8.25
CA GLY A 340 24.40 -8.18 -9.02
C GLY A 340 24.50 -6.72 -9.49
N LEU A 341 23.54 -5.85 -9.17
CA LEU A 341 23.59 -4.42 -9.55
C LEU A 341 24.82 -3.70 -8.97
N VAL A 342 25.25 -4.06 -7.77
CA VAL A 342 26.48 -3.51 -7.15
C VAL A 342 27.69 -3.81 -8.02
N ASP A 343 27.86 -5.08 -8.40
CA ASP A 343 28.98 -5.52 -9.24
C ASP A 343 28.91 -4.91 -10.64
N GLU A 344 27.72 -4.78 -11.19
CA GLU A 344 27.49 -4.13 -12.48
C GLU A 344 27.92 -2.64 -12.42
N LEU A 345 27.56 -1.93 -11.35
CA LEU A 345 27.96 -0.55 -11.12
C LEU A 345 29.49 -0.42 -10.94
N GLN A 346 30.10 -1.32 -10.16
CA GLN A 346 31.54 -1.34 -9.96
C GLN A 346 32.31 -1.61 -11.28
N LYS A 347 31.83 -2.56 -12.09
CA LYS A 347 32.41 -2.82 -13.43
C LYS A 347 32.33 -1.62 -14.34
N ARG A 348 31.26 -0.82 -14.25
CA ARG A 348 31.16 0.44 -15.01
C ARG A 348 32.15 1.48 -14.51
N ARG A 349 32.27 1.65 -13.18
CA ARG A 349 33.25 2.54 -12.55
C ARG A 349 34.69 2.20 -12.95
N ALA A 350 35.00 0.92 -13.08
CA ALA A 350 36.33 0.46 -13.51
C ALA A 350 36.63 0.81 -14.97
N LYS A 351 35.65 1.12 -15.81
CA LYS A 351 35.82 1.52 -17.22
C LYS A 351 36.02 3.02 -17.41
N GLY A 352 35.72 3.82 -16.36
CA GLY A 352 35.88 5.27 -16.38
C GLY A 352 34.89 6.02 -15.52
N PRO A 353 34.99 7.34 -15.44
CA PRO A 353 34.09 8.18 -14.70
C PRO A 353 32.64 8.02 -15.18
N LEU A 354 31.72 7.98 -14.23
CA LEU A 354 30.28 7.96 -14.53
C LEU A 354 29.73 9.39 -14.53
N HIS A 355 28.93 9.70 -15.54
CA HIS A 355 28.21 10.97 -15.66
C HIS A 355 26.72 10.65 -15.83
N LEU A 356 26.08 10.38 -14.70
CA LEU A 356 24.67 9.99 -14.64
C LEU A 356 23.80 11.22 -14.43
N ARG A 357 22.58 11.19 -14.95
CA ARG A 357 21.57 12.24 -14.74
C ARG A 357 20.21 11.62 -14.51
N PRO A 358 19.48 12.06 -13.48
CA PRO A 358 18.10 11.67 -13.30
C PRO A 358 17.25 12.11 -14.51
N ARG A 359 16.45 11.20 -15.00
CA ARG A 359 15.51 11.51 -16.09
C ARG A 359 14.40 12.43 -15.58
N PRO A 360 13.98 13.44 -16.36
CA PRO A 360 12.76 14.18 -16.05
C PRO A 360 11.59 13.21 -15.87
N LEU A 361 10.74 13.47 -14.88
CA LEU A 361 9.45 12.81 -14.75
C LEU A 361 8.47 13.65 -15.55
N ASP A 362 8.34 13.36 -16.83
CA ASP A 362 7.31 13.96 -17.66
C ASP A 362 5.95 13.43 -17.18
N THR A 363 5.19 14.29 -16.53
CA THR A 363 3.80 14.03 -16.08
C THR A 363 2.82 14.20 -17.23
#